data_221ccff088630fb1c9c60091b707c50a
#
_entry.id   221ccff088630fb1c9c60091b707c50a
#
_cell.length_a   1.000
_cell.length_b   1.000
_cell.length_c   1.000
_cell.angle_alpha   90.00
_cell.angle_beta   90.00
_cell.angle_gamma   90.00
#
_symmetry.space_group_name_H-M   'P 1'
#
loop_
_entity.id
_entity.type
_entity.pdbx_description
1 polymer ?
#
loop_
_entity_poly.entity_id
_entity_poly.type
_entity_poly.pdbx_seq_one_letter_code
_entity_poly.pdbx_strand_id
1 'polypeptide(L)'
;VGTMGWLSGAFFTVLAIAVKRFPSWGTLIGGVLVGQVVNIVLPLVAEPQQLALRIPMMLGGMALLYFGITVGVATTLGTGPMELLMLGLHDKGLSMQVARWGIEVVIVTGGILLGGEIGAGTILFVLLTGPVLARTLPPMVRFMGTEVMTPPAALDA
;
A
#
# COMPACT_ATOMS: atom_id res chain seq x y z
N VAL A 1 -10.86 13.93 -0.09
CA VAL A 1 -10.09 12.72 -0.48
C VAL A 1 -9.20 12.25 0.68
N GLY A 2 -8.40 13.12 1.30
CA GLY A 2 -7.49 12.72 2.40
C GLY A 2 -8.17 12.20 3.67
N THR A 3 -9.37 12.69 4.00
CA THR A 3 -10.15 12.20 5.15
C THR A 3 -10.55 10.73 4.97
N MET A 4 -10.92 10.32 3.74
CA MET A 4 -11.18 8.92 3.42
C MET A 4 -9.91 8.06 3.52
N GLY A 5 -8.75 8.64 3.19
CA GLY A 5 -7.45 8.00 3.41
C GLY A 5 -7.18 7.67 4.87
N TRP A 6 -7.55 8.55 5.80
CA TRP A 6 -7.40 8.31 7.23
C TRP A 6 -8.33 7.21 7.75
N LEU A 7 -9.60 7.22 7.31
CA LEU A 7 -10.57 6.19 7.69
C LEU A 7 -10.14 4.81 7.18
N SER A 8 -9.71 4.72 5.92
CA SER A 8 -9.19 3.48 5.36
C SER A 8 -7.89 3.03 6.04
N GLY A 9 -6.98 3.96 6.34
CA GLY A 9 -5.77 3.70 7.09
C GLY A 9 -6.06 3.12 8.48
N ALA A 10 -6.99 3.70 9.22
CA ALA A 10 -7.43 3.20 10.52
C ALA A 10 -8.04 1.78 10.40
N PHE A 11 -8.91 1.56 9.41
CA PHE A 11 -9.52 0.26 9.14
C PHE A 11 -8.46 -0.83 8.88
N PHE A 12 -7.49 -0.56 7.99
CA PHE A 12 -6.43 -1.52 7.69
C PHE A 12 -5.47 -1.74 8.86
N THR A 13 -5.24 -0.71 9.67
CA THR A 13 -4.45 -0.86 10.91
C THR A 13 -5.13 -1.81 11.89
N VAL A 14 -6.44 -1.71 12.08
CA VAL A 14 -7.20 -2.63 12.93
C VAL A 14 -7.12 -4.06 12.39
N LEU A 15 -7.26 -4.26 11.08
CA LEU A 15 -7.11 -5.58 10.46
C LEU A 15 -5.69 -6.14 10.62
N ALA A 16 -4.66 -5.29 10.50
CA ALA A 16 -3.27 -5.71 10.70
C ALA A 16 -3.03 -6.17 12.14
N ILE A 17 -3.58 -5.48 13.14
CA ILE A 17 -3.53 -5.89 14.54
C ILE A 17 -4.23 -7.25 14.73
N ALA A 18 -5.36 -7.47 14.06
CA ALA A 18 -6.07 -8.76 14.13
C ALA A 18 -5.24 -9.94 13.58
N VAL A 19 -4.32 -9.69 12.63
CA VAL A 19 -3.35 -10.69 12.17
C VAL A 19 -2.04 -10.70 12.98
N LYS A 20 -2.02 -10.04 14.14
CA LYS A 20 -0.87 -9.94 15.08
C LYS A 20 0.33 -9.13 14.54
N ARG A 21 0.09 -8.22 13.60
CA ARG A 21 1.10 -7.28 13.11
C ARG A 21 0.79 -5.89 13.66
N PHE A 22 1.64 -5.39 14.55
CA PHE A 22 1.40 -4.11 15.22
C PHE A 22 2.01 -2.94 14.42
N PRO A 23 1.28 -1.81 14.32
CA PRO A 23 1.79 -0.63 13.64
C PRO A 23 2.96 -0.01 14.42
N SER A 24 3.98 0.43 13.68
CA SER A 24 5.04 1.28 14.23
C SER A 24 4.58 2.75 14.28
N TRP A 25 5.30 3.58 15.01
CA TRP A 25 5.08 5.03 14.98
C TRP A 25 5.12 5.61 13.57
N GLY A 26 6.04 5.08 12.72
CA GLY A 26 6.13 5.47 11.32
C GLY A 26 4.90 5.10 10.50
N THR A 27 4.23 3.98 10.79
CA THR A 27 2.96 3.60 10.15
C THR A 27 1.86 4.61 10.45
N LEU A 28 1.74 5.03 11.70
CA LEU A 28 0.72 5.99 12.14
C LEU A 28 0.98 7.38 11.55
N ILE A 29 2.21 7.87 11.69
CA ILE A 29 2.63 9.17 11.13
C ILE A 29 2.54 9.16 9.61
N GLY A 30 3.02 8.12 8.96
CA GLY A 30 2.99 7.96 7.50
C GLY A 30 1.58 7.95 6.94
N GLY A 31 0.64 7.26 7.59
CA GLY A 31 -0.76 7.26 7.18
C GLY A 31 -1.40 8.66 7.22
N VAL A 32 -1.07 9.46 8.24
CA VAL A 32 -1.53 10.85 8.33
C VAL A 32 -0.85 11.72 7.27
N LEU A 33 0.48 11.61 7.14
CA LEU A 33 1.27 12.42 6.19
C LEU A 33 0.85 12.18 4.75
N VAL A 34 0.65 10.94 4.33
CA VAL A 34 0.19 10.62 2.97
C VAL A 34 -1.15 11.30 2.68
N GLY A 35 -2.12 11.25 3.59
CA GLY A 35 -3.40 11.94 3.42
C GLY A 35 -3.25 13.45 3.31
N GLN A 36 -2.35 14.06 4.09
CA GLN A 36 -2.10 15.51 4.02
C GLN A 36 -1.38 15.90 2.73
N VAL A 37 -0.37 15.13 2.31
CA VAL A 37 0.32 15.37 1.02
C VAL A 37 -0.67 15.31 -0.13
N VAL A 38 -1.56 14.32 -0.17
CA VAL A 38 -2.61 14.22 -1.19
C VAL A 38 -3.53 15.45 -1.18
N ASN A 39 -3.97 15.91 0.00
CA ASN A 39 -4.83 17.09 0.10
C ASN A 39 -4.16 18.38 -0.37
N ILE A 40 -2.84 18.50 -0.19
CA ILE A 40 -2.07 19.70 -0.60
C ILE A 40 -1.71 19.61 -2.09
N VAL A 41 -1.24 18.46 -2.55
CA VAL A 41 -0.70 18.31 -3.90
C VAL A 41 -1.79 18.15 -4.96
N LEU A 42 -2.85 17.41 -4.64
CA LEU A 42 -3.92 17.13 -5.62
C LEU A 42 -4.54 18.39 -6.24
N PRO A 43 -4.83 19.47 -5.49
CA PRO A 43 -5.36 20.70 -6.07
C PRO A 43 -4.35 21.47 -6.94
N LEU A 44 -3.03 21.21 -6.76
CA LEU A 44 -1.96 21.87 -7.51
C LEU A 44 -1.67 21.17 -8.85
N VAL A 45 -2.11 19.92 -9.00
CA VAL A 45 -1.90 19.14 -10.21
C VAL A 45 -3.06 19.39 -11.17
N ALA A 46 -2.79 20.10 -12.27
CA ALA A 46 -3.77 20.31 -13.31
C ALA A 46 -4.15 18.99 -13.99
N GLU A 47 -5.45 18.76 -14.17
CA GLU A 47 -5.93 17.57 -14.90
C GLU A 47 -5.63 17.72 -16.40
N PRO A 48 -4.77 16.90 -16.98
CA PRO A 48 -4.49 16.98 -18.41
C PRO A 48 -5.71 16.54 -19.19
N GLN A 49 -6.11 17.35 -20.18
CA GLN A 49 -7.26 17.04 -21.03
C GLN A 49 -6.91 16.00 -22.12
N GLN A 50 -5.64 15.88 -22.47
CA GLN A 50 -5.16 15.00 -23.53
C GLN A 50 -4.80 13.61 -22.96
N LEU A 51 -5.32 12.56 -23.58
CA LEU A 51 -5.03 11.17 -23.20
C LEU A 51 -3.53 10.86 -23.28
N ALA A 52 -2.84 11.45 -24.25
CA ALA A 52 -1.39 11.34 -24.44
C ALA A 52 -0.57 11.82 -23.23
N LEU A 53 -1.10 12.73 -22.41
CA LEU A 53 -0.47 13.19 -21.18
C LEU A 53 -0.98 12.42 -19.95
N ARG A 54 -2.24 11.98 -19.97
CA ARG A 54 -2.82 11.20 -18.85
C ARG A 54 -2.12 9.87 -18.65
N ILE A 55 -1.82 9.15 -19.74
CA ILE A 55 -1.20 7.82 -19.66
C ILE A 55 0.22 7.89 -19.04
N PRO A 56 1.16 8.70 -19.56
CA PRO A 56 2.49 8.82 -18.94
C PRO A 56 2.44 9.31 -17.49
N MET A 57 1.55 10.26 -17.18
CA MET A 57 1.39 10.78 -15.82
C MET A 57 0.87 9.70 -14.86
N MET A 58 -0.09 8.87 -15.29
CA MET A 58 -0.58 7.73 -14.52
C MET A 58 0.53 6.69 -14.29
N LEU A 59 1.24 6.29 -15.34
CA LEU A 59 2.30 5.29 -15.23
C LEU A 59 3.48 5.80 -14.39
N GLY A 60 3.88 7.05 -14.56
CA GLY A 60 4.91 7.70 -13.74
C GLY A 60 4.51 7.80 -12.28
N GLY A 61 3.26 8.17 -11.99
CA GLY A 61 2.70 8.20 -10.65
C GLY A 61 2.68 6.82 -9.99
N MET A 62 2.27 5.78 -10.73
CA MET A 62 2.31 4.39 -10.25
C MET A 62 3.74 3.93 -9.96
N ALA A 63 4.69 4.20 -10.85
CA ALA A 63 6.10 3.84 -10.66
C ALA A 63 6.68 4.50 -9.41
N LEU A 64 6.42 5.80 -9.22
CA LEU A 64 6.85 6.55 -8.04
C LEU A 64 6.22 6.00 -6.75
N LEU A 65 4.92 5.67 -6.81
CA LEU A 65 4.19 5.08 -5.68
C LEU A 65 4.78 3.72 -5.29
N TYR A 66 4.99 2.82 -6.24
CA TYR A 66 5.59 1.51 -5.97
C TYR A 66 7.01 1.60 -5.42
N PHE A 67 7.81 2.52 -5.96
CA PHE A 67 9.14 2.81 -5.42
C PHE A 67 9.06 3.29 -3.97
N GLY A 68 8.18 4.26 -3.69
CA GLY A 68 7.95 4.78 -2.33
C GLY A 68 7.49 3.72 -1.35
N ILE A 69 6.53 2.86 -1.74
CA ILE A 69 6.07 1.74 -0.92
C ILE A 69 7.23 0.77 -0.64
N THR A 70 7.99 0.39 -1.68
CA THR A 70 9.10 -0.56 -1.56
C THR A 70 10.16 -0.05 -0.60
N VAL A 71 10.57 1.22 -0.73
CA VAL A 71 11.53 1.86 0.18
C VAL A 71 10.96 1.98 1.59
N GLY A 72 9.72 2.46 1.72
CA GLY A 72 9.04 2.62 3.01
C GLY A 72 8.95 1.32 3.80
N VAL A 73 8.58 0.22 3.14
CA VAL A 73 8.54 -1.11 3.77
C VAL A 73 9.95 -1.59 4.12
N ALA A 74 10.92 -1.42 3.22
CA ALA A 74 12.27 -1.91 3.42
C ALA A 74 13.06 -1.16 4.52
N THR A 75 12.72 0.10 4.82
CA THR A 75 13.41 0.90 5.86
C THR A 75 12.97 0.57 7.29
N THR A 76 11.92 -0.20 7.50
CA THR A 76 11.31 -0.46 8.83
C THR A 76 10.81 0.77 9.58
N LEU A 77 11.01 1.96 9.02
CA LEU A 77 10.61 3.24 9.65
C LEU A 77 9.08 3.36 9.78
N GLY A 78 8.35 2.72 8.89
CA GLY A 78 6.90 2.66 8.92
C GLY A 78 6.36 2.14 7.61
N THR A 79 5.75 0.98 7.65
CA THR A 79 4.97 0.45 6.53
C THR A 79 3.60 1.11 6.52
N GLY A 80 3.04 1.39 5.35
CA GLY A 80 1.64 1.81 5.26
C GLY A 80 0.70 0.78 5.89
N PRO A 81 -0.51 1.18 6.32
CA PRO A 81 -1.45 0.25 6.96
C PRO A 81 -1.82 -0.97 6.10
N MET A 82 -1.93 -0.80 4.79
CA MET A 82 -2.20 -1.91 3.85
C MET A 82 -1.01 -2.83 3.69
N GLU A 83 0.19 -2.27 3.62
CA GLU A 83 1.44 -3.03 3.57
C GLU A 83 1.67 -3.80 4.88
N LEU A 84 1.31 -3.21 6.01
CA LEU A 84 1.36 -3.87 7.31
C LEU A 84 0.44 -5.10 7.34
N LEU A 85 -0.80 -4.97 6.84
CA LEU A 85 -1.73 -6.09 6.70
C LEU A 85 -1.19 -7.15 5.73
N MET A 86 -0.65 -6.74 4.58
CA MET A 86 -0.04 -7.65 3.61
C MET A 86 1.09 -8.48 4.23
N LEU A 87 1.98 -7.84 4.98
CA LEU A 87 3.06 -8.52 5.69
C LEU A 87 2.52 -9.48 6.76
N GLY A 88 1.50 -9.08 7.52
CA GLY A 88 0.86 -9.94 8.52
C GLY A 88 0.18 -11.16 7.91
N LEU A 89 -0.38 -11.05 6.71
CA LEU A 89 -0.90 -12.19 5.96
C LEU A 89 0.22 -13.07 5.39
N HIS A 90 1.33 -12.44 4.99
CA HIS A 90 2.52 -13.16 4.55
C HIS A 90 3.13 -13.99 5.68
N ASP A 91 3.23 -13.46 6.89
CA ASP A 91 3.69 -14.19 8.09
C ASP A 91 2.82 -15.42 8.39
N LYS A 92 1.56 -15.43 7.95
CA LYS A 92 0.65 -16.59 8.08
C LYS A 92 0.75 -17.58 6.91
N GLY A 93 1.70 -17.40 6.00
CA GLY A 93 2.01 -18.35 4.92
C GLY A 93 1.41 -17.98 3.55
N LEU A 94 0.71 -16.84 3.41
CA LEU A 94 0.27 -16.39 2.10
C LEU A 94 1.45 -15.79 1.32
N SER A 95 1.49 -15.99 -0.01
CA SER A 95 2.44 -15.23 -0.82
C SER A 95 2.10 -13.74 -0.80
N MET A 96 3.10 -12.85 -0.86
CA MET A 96 2.89 -11.40 -0.87
C MET A 96 1.92 -10.95 -1.96
N GLN A 97 2.03 -11.56 -3.14
CA GLN A 97 1.16 -11.26 -4.27
C GLN A 97 -0.30 -11.60 -3.97
N VAL A 98 -0.56 -12.79 -3.41
CA VAL A 98 -1.90 -13.25 -3.06
C VAL A 98 -2.47 -12.41 -1.92
N ALA A 99 -1.69 -12.12 -0.89
CA ALA A 99 -2.10 -11.26 0.22
C ALA A 99 -2.49 -9.87 -0.29
N ARG A 100 -1.68 -9.29 -1.19
CA ARG A 100 -1.96 -7.96 -1.77
C ARG A 100 -3.21 -7.98 -2.64
N TRP A 101 -3.36 -8.94 -3.53
CA TRP A 101 -4.56 -9.06 -4.35
C TRP A 101 -5.83 -9.26 -3.52
N GLY A 102 -5.76 -10.06 -2.45
CA GLY A 102 -6.89 -10.22 -1.52
C GLY A 102 -7.33 -8.89 -0.91
N ILE A 103 -6.38 -8.07 -0.46
CA ILE A 103 -6.65 -6.74 0.08
C ILE A 103 -7.30 -5.85 -1.00
N GLU A 104 -6.74 -5.81 -2.20
CA GLU A 104 -7.26 -4.98 -3.30
C GLU A 104 -8.67 -5.40 -3.72
N VAL A 105 -8.96 -6.71 -3.78
CA VAL A 105 -10.31 -7.21 -4.10
C VAL A 105 -11.32 -6.74 -3.05
N VAL A 106 -10.98 -6.79 -1.77
CA VAL A 106 -11.87 -6.30 -0.69
C VAL A 106 -12.11 -4.80 -0.83
N ILE A 107 -11.06 -4.01 -1.10
CA ILE A 107 -11.16 -2.54 -1.28
C ILE A 107 -12.05 -2.21 -2.48
N VAL A 108 -11.76 -2.82 -3.63
CA VAL A 108 -12.50 -2.55 -4.87
C VAL A 108 -13.96 -2.97 -4.74
N THR A 109 -14.22 -4.16 -4.19
CA THR A 109 -15.59 -4.63 -3.96
C THR A 109 -16.34 -3.70 -3.01
N GLY A 110 -15.72 -3.32 -1.89
CA GLY A 110 -16.31 -2.36 -0.96
C GLY A 110 -16.55 -1.00 -1.60
N GLY A 111 -15.61 -0.53 -2.42
CA GLY A 111 -15.75 0.73 -3.18
C GLY A 111 -16.94 0.71 -4.14
N ILE A 112 -17.11 -0.39 -4.89
CA ILE A 112 -18.27 -0.56 -5.81
C ILE A 112 -19.58 -0.54 -5.03
N LEU A 113 -19.66 -1.30 -3.94
CA LEU A 113 -20.88 -1.39 -3.12
C LEU A 113 -21.26 -0.03 -2.50
N LEU A 114 -20.29 0.85 -2.31
CA LEU A 114 -20.48 2.23 -1.84
C LEU A 114 -20.71 3.24 -2.98
N GLY A 115 -20.89 2.78 -4.23
CA GLY A 115 -21.15 3.65 -5.37
C GLY A 115 -19.90 4.23 -6.03
N GLY A 116 -18.70 3.68 -5.74
CA GLY A 116 -17.46 4.10 -6.39
C GLY A 116 -17.38 3.66 -7.85
N GLU A 117 -16.78 4.49 -8.69
CA GLU A 117 -16.53 4.18 -10.10
C GLU A 117 -15.17 3.50 -10.29
N ILE A 118 -15.14 2.47 -11.14
CA ILE A 118 -13.91 1.78 -11.51
C ILE A 118 -13.44 2.28 -12.87
N GLY A 119 -12.26 2.90 -12.89
CA GLY A 119 -11.57 3.28 -14.11
C GLY A 119 -10.51 2.25 -14.54
N ALA A 120 -10.03 2.38 -15.77
CA ALA A 120 -8.93 1.55 -16.29
C ALA A 120 -7.66 1.65 -15.42
N GLY A 121 -7.40 2.82 -14.82
CA GLY A 121 -6.30 3.03 -13.88
C GLY A 121 -6.42 2.18 -12.62
N THR A 122 -7.64 2.03 -12.07
CA THR A 122 -7.89 1.17 -10.89
C THR A 122 -7.60 -0.29 -11.22
N ILE A 123 -8.08 -0.77 -12.38
CA ILE A 123 -7.84 -2.14 -12.82
C ILE A 123 -6.34 -2.40 -12.98
N LEU A 124 -5.65 -1.50 -13.66
CA LEU A 124 -4.21 -1.61 -13.88
C LEU A 124 -3.43 -1.60 -12.55
N PHE A 125 -3.82 -0.71 -11.62
CA PHE A 125 -3.22 -0.63 -10.29
C PHE A 125 -3.37 -1.95 -9.53
N VAL A 126 -4.58 -2.49 -9.44
CA VAL A 126 -4.87 -3.76 -8.74
C VAL A 126 -4.05 -4.91 -9.33
N LEU A 127 -4.00 -5.02 -10.66
CA LEU A 127 -3.28 -6.09 -11.34
C LEU A 127 -1.76 -6.00 -11.11
N LEU A 128 -1.20 -4.80 -11.13
CA LEU A 128 0.25 -4.58 -11.05
C LEU A 128 0.79 -4.56 -9.62
N THR A 129 0.02 -4.07 -8.63
CA THR A 129 0.52 -3.86 -7.26
C THR A 129 1.09 -5.13 -6.65
N GLY A 130 0.36 -6.25 -6.71
CA GLY A 130 0.82 -7.53 -6.18
C GLY A 130 2.13 -8.02 -6.81
N PRO A 131 2.19 -8.21 -8.14
CA PRO A 131 3.41 -8.66 -8.83
C PRO A 131 4.60 -7.71 -8.69
N VAL A 132 4.36 -6.39 -8.71
CA VAL A 132 5.44 -5.41 -8.56
C VAL A 132 6.05 -5.49 -7.16
N LEU A 133 5.24 -5.42 -6.11
CA LEU A 133 5.75 -5.50 -4.74
C LEU A 133 6.40 -6.85 -4.45
N ALA A 134 5.86 -7.95 -4.93
CA ALA A 134 6.46 -9.27 -4.77
C ALA A 134 7.86 -9.39 -5.40
N ARG A 135 8.15 -8.60 -6.46
CA ARG A 135 9.47 -8.59 -7.11
C ARG A 135 10.42 -7.53 -6.56
N THR A 136 9.91 -6.38 -6.13
CA THR A 136 10.75 -5.24 -5.70
C THR A 136 11.11 -5.28 -4.22
N LEU A 137 10.22 -5.80 -3.36
CA LEU A 137 10.47 -5.86 -1.92
C LEU A 137 11.65 -6.76 -1.54
N PRO A 138 11.76 -8.03 -1.98
CA PRO A 138 12.84 -8.90 -1.54
C PRO A 138 14.25 -8.36 -1.82
N PRO A 139 14.57 -7.87 -3.03
CA PRO A 139 15.90 -7.31 -3.29
C PRO A 139 16.15 -6.03 -2.49
N MET A 140 15.14 -5.17 -2.27
CA MET A 140 15.30 -3.94 -1.51
C MET A 140 15.55 -4.21 -0.02
N VAL A 141 14.81 -5.15 0.57
CA VAL A 141 15.01 -5.58 1.96
C VAL A 141 16.42 -6.16 2.16
N ARG A 142 16.89 -6.99 1.20
CA ARG A 142 18.26 -7.52 1.23
C ARG A 142 19.30 -6.41 1.11
N PHE A 143 19.09 -5.44 0.22
CA PHE A 143 19.98 -4.30 0.01
C PHE A 143 20.11 -3.43 1.27
N MET A 144 19.00 -3.23 2.00
CA MET A 144 18.96 -2.45 3.23
C MET A 144 19.36 -3.25 4.48
N GLY A 145 19.53 -4.57 4.37
CA GLY A 145 19.92 -5.43 5.50
C GLY A 145 18.85 -5.50 6.60
N THR A 146 17.58 -5.35 6.26
CA THR A 146 16.48 -5.32 7.22
C THR A 146 15.77 -6.68 7.29
N GLU A 147 15.22 -7.01 8.46
CA GLU A 147 14.51 -8.29 8.72
C GLU A 147 12.99 -8.18 8.60
N VAL A 148 12.50 -7.24 7.80
CA VAL A 148 11.04 -6.98 7.66
C VAL A 148 10.23 -8.20 7.25
N MET A 149 10.87 -9.12 6.52
CA MET A 149 10.25 -10.32 5.98
C MET A 149 10.47 -11.58 6.83
N THR A 150 11.26 -11.46 7.90
CA THR A 150 11.43 -12.56 8.85
C THR A 150 10.18 -12.57 9.74
N PRO A 151 9.42 -13.68 9.81
CA PRO A 151 8.35 -13.78 10.80
C PRO A 151 8.95 -13.51 12.18
N PRO A 152 8.27 -12.73 13.05
CA PRO A 152 8.74 -12.61 14.42
C PRO A 152 8.94 -14.04 14.96
N ALA A 153 10.16 -14.31 15.45
CA ALA A 153 10.45 -15.59 16.09
C ALA A 153 9.30 -15.89 17.03
N ALA A 154 8.70 -17.06 16.89
CA ALA A 154 7.64 -17.47 17.77
C ALA A 154 8.13 -17.18 19.19
N LEU A 155 7.43 -16.32 19.91
CA LEU A 155 7.66 -16.15 21.32
C LEU A 155 7.31 -17.48 21.92
N ASP A 156 8.32 -18.32 22.05
CA ASP A 156 8.25 -19.57 22.78
C ASP A 156 7.85 -19.21 24.21
N ALA A 157 6.58 -19.45 24.50
CA ALA A 157 6.05 -19.43 25.84
C ALA A 157 5.75 -20.86 26.26
#